data_90c581004a92b04c29b96f6a5cd59d64
#
_entry.id   90c581004a92b04c29b96f6a5cd59d64
#
_cell.length_a   1.000
_cell.length_b   1.000
_cell.length_c   1.000
_cell.angle_alpha   90.00
_cell.angle_beta   90.00
_cell.angle_gamma   90.00
#
_symmetry.space_group_name_H-M   'P 1'
#
loop_
_entity.id
_entity.type
_entity.pdbx_description
1 polymer ?
#
loop_
_entity_poly.entity_id
_entity_poly.type
_entity_poly.pdbx_seq_one_letter_code
_entity_poly.pdbx_strand_id
1 'polypeptide(L)'
;MAFENVDLFDAVANASLEKYGWQDRCEAKLIVLSENATYMVKNKETGEKEGVLRISRPGYHTLDELNSEMKWLRQINDYTPLLVANPIKGLDGKNIQEITGPDGNVYFCVICDFLPGEAPDENNEEQMVKQFRYLGETTAYLHRQTEIWNGTDKLDRMVWTYDTIIGEHAAWGDWRAFPEMTSDAENILSEVSRIIKRRLE
;
A
#
# COMPACT_ATOMS: atom_id res chain seq x y z
N MET A 1 -13.64 -13.46 1.60
CA MET A 1 -12.47 -14.25 2.06
C MET A 1 -12.00 -13.65 3.36
N ALA A 2 -11.98 -14.45 4.41
CA ALA A 2 -11.93 -14.01 5.79
C ALA A 2 -10.57 -13.37 6.14
N PHE A 3 -10.65 -12.16 6.68
CA PHE A 3 -9.61 -11.46 7.43
C PHE A 3 -9.49 -11.99 8.86
N GLU A 4 -9.63 -13.30 9.04
CA GLU A 4 -9.98 -13.87 10.35
C GLU A 4 -8.79 -14.36 11.16
N ASN A 5 -7.55 -14.26 10.67
CA ASN A 5 -6.43 -14.79 11.43
C ASN A 5 -5.42 -13.70 11.82
N VAL A 6 -5.81 -12.81 12.73
CA VAL A 6 -4.91 -11.80 13.32
C VAL A 6 -3.69 -12.48 13.92
N ASP A 7 -3.85 -13.64 14.60
CA ASP A 7 -2.76 -14.38 15.22
C ASP A 7 -1.68 -14.80 14.20
N LEU A 8 -2.08 -15.13 12.96
CA LEU A 8 -1.17 -15.46 11.89
C LEU A 8 -0.31 -14.23 11.50
N PHE A 9 -0.95 -13.08 11.31
CA PHE A 9 -0.22 -11.85 10.98
C PHE A 9 0.64 -11.35 12.14
N ASP A 10 0.21 -11.54 13.39
CA ASP A 10 1.01 -11.24 14.59
C ASP A 10 2.28 -12.09 14.64
N ALA A 11 2.18 -13.37 14.29
CA ALA A 11 3.35 -14.26 14.21
C ALA A 11 4.32 -13.80 13.11
N VAL A 12 3.80 -13.42 11.92
CA VAL A 12 4.62 -12.88 10.82
C VAL A 12 5.25 -11.55 11.21
N ALA A 13 4.51 -10.66 11.90
CA ALA A 13 5.02 -9.38 12.37
C ALA A 13 6.19 -9.55 13.34
N ASN A 14 6.06 -10.46 14.31
CA ASN A 14 7.13 -10.77 15.26
C ASN A 14 8.37 -11.34 14.56
N ALA A 15 8.20 -12.30 13.65
CA ALA A 15 9.31 -12.84 12.85
C ALA A 15 9.95 -11.78 11.93
N SER A 16 9.17 -10.79 11.47
CA SER A 16 9.71 -9.65 10.72
C SER A 16 10.67 -8.83 11.59
N LEU A 17 10.33 -8.53 12.84
CA LEU A 17 11.20 -7.76 13.73
C LEU A 17 12.58 -8.42 13.91
N GLU A 18 12.65 -9.75 13.89
CA GLU A 18 13.93 -10.48 13.95
C GLU A 18 14.82 -10.18 12.72
N LYS A 19 14.21 -10.09 11.52
CA LYS A 19 14.93 -9.74 10.28
C LYS A 19 15.52 -8.34 10.28
N TYR A 20 14.94 -7.44 11.08
CA TYR A 20 15.47 -6.08 11.29
C TYR A 20 16.37 -5.96 12.54
N GLY A 21 16.51 -7.01 13.34
CA GLY A 21 17.23 -6.97 14.63
C GLY A 21 16.52 -6.14 15.69
N TRP A 22 15.19 -6.07 15.62
CA TRP A 22 14.36 -5.22 16.48
C TRP A 22 13.51 -6.02 17.49
N GLN A 23 13.58 -7.35 17.46
CA GLN A 23 12.76 -8.25 18.28
C GLN A 23 12.88 -7.99 19.79
N ASP A 24 14.07 -7.57 20.27
CA ASP A 24 14.31 -7.35 21.71
C ASP A 24 13.84 -5.97 22.16
N ARG A 25 13.99 -4.95 21.31
CA ARG A 25 13.71 -3.55 21.67
C ARG A 25 12.34 -3.04 21.22
N CYS A 26 11.68 -3.68 20.24
CA CYS A 26 10.43 -3.23 19.67
C CYS A 26 9.32 -4.28 19.79
N GLU A 27 8.09 -3.78 19.78
CA GLU A 27 6.86 -4.55 19.62
C GLU A 27 6.09 -4.03 18.40
N ALA A 28 5.37 -4.92 17.71
CA ALA A 28 4.48 -4.57 16.62
C ALA A 28 3.03 -4.66 17.08
N LYS A 29 2.23 -3.61 16.86
CA LYS A 29 0.80 -3.58 17.21
C LYS A 29 -0.02 -3.33 15.95
N LEU A 30 -0.99 -4.19 15.68
CA LEU A 30 -1.88 -4.07 14.53
C LEU A 30 -2.63 -2.73 14.55
N ILE A 31 -2.59 -2.01 13.43
CA ILE A 31 -3.36 -0.78 13.19
C ILE A 31 -4.59 -1.10 12.36
N VAL A 32 -4.37 -1.77 11.22
CA VAL A 32 -5.42 -2.09 10.25
C VAL A 32 -5.08 -3.35 9.48
N LEU A 33 -6.09 -4.13 9.18
CA LEU A 33 -6.04 -5.30 8.33
C LEU A 33 -6.99 -5.07 7.15
N SER A 34 -6.41 -4.83 5.97
CA SER A 34 -7.13 -4.63 4.72
C SER A 34 -6.44 -5.41 3.60
N GLU A 35 -6.06 -4.82 2.49
CA GLU A 35 -5.22 -5.46 1.45
C GLU A 35 -3.84 -5.84 1.99
N ASN A 36 -3.39 -5.14 3.02
CA ASN A 36 -2.19 -5.45 3.78
C ASN A 36 -2.53 -5.48 5.28
N ALA A 37 -1.71 -6.19 6.07
CA ALA A 37 -1.70 -6.00 7.51
C ALA A 37 -0.67 -4.90 7.85
N THR A 38 -1.13 -3.84 8.51
CA THR A 38 -0.29 -2.69 8.88
C THR A 38 -0.15 -2.61 10.39
N TYR A 39 1.09 -2.55 10.85
CA TYR A 39 1.45 -2.53 12.26
C TYR A 39 2.22 -1.26 12.62
N MET A 40 1.93 -0.70 13.76
CA MET A 40 2.79 0.27 14.43
C MET A 40 3.91 -0.45 15.15
N VAL A 41 5.14 -0.12 14.84
CA VAL A 41 6.32 -0.62 15.55
C VAL A 41 6.74 0.41 16.59
N LYS A 42 6.76 -0.01 17.86
CA LYS A 42 7.08 0.85 19.00
C LYS A 42 8.23 0.27 19.81
N ASN A 43 9.04 1.16 20.35
CA ASN A 43 10.04 0.80 21.35
C ASN A 43 9.33 0.34 22.64
N LYS A 44 9.73 -0.81 23.17
CA LYS A 44 9.12 -1.43 24.36
C LYS A 44 9.34 -0.64 25.66
N GLU A 45 10.49 0.06 25.74
CA GLU A 45 10.88 0.81 26.94
C GLU A 45 10.34 2.24 26.90
N THR A 46 10.50 2.95 25.79
CA THR A 46 10.11 4.37 25.68
C THR A 46 8.70 4.58 25.18
N GLY A 47 8.10 3.58 24.49
CA GLY A 47 6.82 3.70 23.80
C GLY A 47 6.87 4.54 22.52
N GLU A 48 8.04 5.02 22.12
CA GLU A 48 8.23 5.80 20.90
C GLU A 48 7.91 4.99 19.66
N LYS A 49 7.32 5.64 18.67
CA LYS A 49 7.00 5.06 17.36
C LYS A 49 8.26 5.03 16.51
N GLU A 50 8.78 3.84 16.24
CA GLU A 50 10.02 3.63 15.50
C GLU A 50 9.77 3.45 14.00
N GLY A 51 8.62 2.89 13.62
CA GLY A 51 8.30 2.64 12.23
C GLY A 51 6.89 2.08 12.02
N VAL A 52 6.57 1.86 10.76
CA VAL A 52 5.34 1.18 10.32
C VAL A 52 5.72 -0.06 9.54
N LEU A 53 5.32 -1.23 10.03
CA LEU A 53 5.48 -2.50 9.34
C LEU A 53 4.25 -2.77 8.49
N ARG A 54 4.47 -3.01 7.19
CA ARG A 54 3.46 -3.48 6.24
C ARG A 54 3.77 -4.92 5.85
N ILE A 55 2.79 -5.80 5.98
CA ILE A 55 2.83 -7.19 5.57
C ILE A 55 1.86 -7.37 4.41
N SER A 56 2.38 -7.70 3.24
CA SER A 56 1.57 -7.98 2.06
C SER A 56 0.98 -9.39 2.13
N ARG A 57 -0.28 -9.53 1.71
CA ARG A 57 -0.90 -10.86 1.59
C ARG A 57 -0.18 -11.71 0.55
N PRO A 58 -0.09 -13.02 0.76
CA PRO A 58 0.44 -13.92 -0.24
C PRO A 58 -0.32 -13.79 -1.58
N GLY A 59 0.43 -13.63 -2.66
CA GLY A 59 -0.13 -13.53 -4.01
C GLY A 59 -0.78 -12.20 -4.39
N TYR A 60 -0.81 -11.20 -3.48
CA TYR A 60 -1.36 -9.87 -3.79
C TYR A 60 -0.35 -8.99 -4.54
N HIS A 61 0.91 -9.05 -4.16
CA HIS A 61 2.01 -8.38 -4.85
C HIS A 61 3.17 -9.33 -5.11
N THR A 62 3.87 -9.13 -6.21
CA THR A 62 5.14 -9.77 -6.47
C THR A 62 6.28 -9.03 -5.78
N LEU A 63 7.42 -9.69 -5.61
CA LEU A 63 8.62 -9.06 -5.08
C LEU A 63 9.11 -7.91 -5.99
N ASP A 64 8.96 -8.05 -7.31
CA ASP A 64 9.37 -7.04 -8.29
C ASP A 64 8.48 -5.80 -8.24
N GLU A 65 7.17 -5.96 -8.03
CA GLU A 65 6.26 -4.83 -7.79
C GLU A 65 6.64 -4.06 -6.52
N LEU A 66 6.93 -4.76 -5.43
CA LEU A 66 7.34 -4.13 -4.18
C LEU A 66 8.72 -3.45 -4.30
N ASN A 67 9.68 -4.06 -4.99
CA ASN A 67 10.97 -3.43 -5.29
C ASN A 67 10.80 -2.18 -6.16
N SER A 68 9.86 -2.18 -7.09
CA SER A 68 9.51 -1.02 -7.91
C SER A 68 8.94 0.12 -7.06
N GLU A 69 8.08 -0.19 -6.09
CA GLU A 69 7.60 0.79 -5.11
C GLU A 69 8.76 1.40 -4.31
N MET A 70 9.70 0.57 -3.80
CA MET A 70 10.85 1.07 -3.04
C MET A 70 11.76 1.97 -3.88
N LYS A 71 11.91 1.68 -5.17
CA LYS A 71 12.65 2.55 -6.11
C LYS A 71 11.96 3.89 -6.29
N TRP A 72 10.63 3.88 -6.44
CA TRP A 72 9.86 5.11 -6.62
C TRP A 72 9.87 5.98 -5.36
N LEU A 73 9.66 5.41 -4.18
CA LEU A 73 9.77 6.14 -2.91
C LEU A 73 11.12 6.85 -2.76
N ARG A 74 12.22 6.17 -3.12
CA ARG A 74 13.55 6.78 -3.13
C ARG A 74 13.63 7.96 -4.10
N GLN A 75 13.09 7.81 -5.32
CA GLN A 75 13.09 8.90 -6.30
C GLN A 75 12.28 10.11 -5.82
N ILE A 76 11.16 9.90 -5.14
CA ILE A 76 10.39 11.00 -4.55
C ILE A 76 11.23 11.73 -3.49
N ASN A 77 11.85 11.01 -2.56
CA ASN A 77 12.70 11.61 -1.53
C ASN A 77 13.91 12.36 -2.09
N ASP A 78 14.56 11.82 -3.13
CA ASP A 78 15.80 12.37 -3.68
C ASP A 78 15.57 13.59 -4.59
N TYR A 79 14.42 13.68 -5.25
CA TYR A 79 14.17 14.64 -6.34
C TYR A 79 12.94 15.52 -6.16
N THR A 80 12.25 15.43 -5.04
CA THR A 80 11.11 16.31 -4.72
C THR A 80 11.25 16.86 -3.30
N PRO A 81 10.54 17.96 -2.96
CA PRO A 81 10.47 18.43 -1.59
C PRO A 81 9.49 17.64 -0.71
N LEU A 82 8.90 16.57 -1.26
CA LEU A 82 7.94 15.77 -0.53
C LEU A 82 8.64 14.85 0.47
N LEU A 83 8.08 14.78 1.67
CA LEU A 83 8.49 13.81 2.67
C LEU A 83 7.66 12.54 2.51
N VAL A 84 8.29 11.43 2.14
CA VAL A 84 7.68 10.10 2.12
C VAL A 84 8.45 9.17 3.05
N ALA A 85 7.78 8.19 3.62
CA ALA A 85 8.38 7.25 4.54
C ALA A 85 9.47 6.43 3.84
N ASN A 86 10.69 6.42 4.38
CA ASN A 86 11.79 5.65 3.83
C ASN A 86 11.71 4.20 4.30
N PRO A 87 11.90 3.23 3.39
CA PRO A 87 12.03 1.85 3.78
C PRO A 87 13.34 1.60 4.53
N ILE A 88 13.24 0.95 5.69
CA ILE A 88 14.35 0.57 6.53
C ILE A 88 14.92 -0.74 6.02
N LYS A 89 16.25 -0.87 6.03
CA LYS A 89 16.92 -2.11 5.62
C LYS A 89 16.96 -3.11 6.76
N GLY A 90 16.67 -4.36 6.44
CA GLY A 90 16.91 -5.48 7.34
C GLY A 90 18.40 -5.79 7.50
N LEU A 91 18.71 -6.76 8.35
CA LEU A 91 20.08 -7.21 8.62
C LEU A 91 20.81 -7.73 7.39
N ASP A 92 20.08 -8.21 6.39
CA ASP A 92 20.59 -8.65 5.08
C ASP A 92 20.83 -7.50 4.08
N GLY A 93 20.54 -6.27 4.47
CA GLY A 93 20.66 -5.07 3.65
C GLY A 93 19.51 -4.84 2.65
N LYS A 94 18.51 -5.73 2.61
CA LYS A 94 17.32 -5.57 1.75
C LYS A 94 16.23 -4.76 2.46
N ASN A 95 15.42 -4.03 1.70
CA ASN A 95 14.26 -3.32 2.22
C ASN A 95 13.08 -4.26 2.49
N ILE A 96 12.91 -5.27 1.63
CA ILE A 96 11.80 -6.23 1.70
C ILE A 96 12.33 -7.52 2.32
N GLN A 97 11.64 -7.98 3.36
CA GLN A 97 11.96 -9.23 4.04
C GLN A 97 10.92 -10.28 3.70
N GLU A 98 11.37 -11.48 3.37
CA GLU A 98 10.53 -12.65 3.12
C GLU A 98 10.40 -13.45 4.41
N ILE A 99 9.15 -13.61 4.87
CA ILE A 99 8.82 -14.36 6.09
C ILE A 99 7.92 -15.53 5.73
N THR A 100 8.32 -16.74 6.10
CA THR A 100 7.43 -17.90 6.02
C THR A 100 6.53 -17.89 7.24
N GLY A 101 5.23 -17.74 7.02
CA GLY A 101 4.22 -17.76 8.08
C GLY A 101 3.95 -19.17 8.62
N PRO A 102 3.23 -19.29 9.74
CA PRO A 102 2.83 -20.57 10.32
C PRO A 102 1.97 -21.45 9.38
N ASP A 103 1.31 -20.83 8.42
CA ASP A 103 0.52 -21.49 7.36
C ASP A 103 1.36 -22.01 6.18
N GLY A 104 2.69 -21.81 6.21
CA GLY A 104 3.63 -22.21 5.17
C GLY A 104 3.69 -21.23 3.98
N ASN A 105 2.90 -20.18 3.95
CA ASN A 105 2.96 -19.16 2.92
C ASN A 105 4.11 -18.17 3.16
N VAL A 106 4.61 -17.57 2.06
CA VAL A 106 5.61 -16.51 2.12
C VAL A 106 4.92 -15.16 2.12
N TYR A 107 5.28 -14.31 3.08
CA TYR A 107 4.81 -12.94 3.27
C TYR A 107 5.94 -11.96 2.98
N PHE A 108 5.65 -10.92 2.20
CA PHE A 108 6.57 -9.81 1.99
C PHE A 108 6.34 -8.73 3.04
N CYS A 109 7.38 -8.38 3.77
CA CYS A 109 7.34 -7.48 4.91
C CYS A 109 8.27 -6.30 4.68
N VAL A 110 7.78 -5.08 4.91
CA VAL A 110 8.56 -3.85 4.81
C VAL A 110 8.32 -3.01 6.05
N ILE A 111 9.39 -2.56 6.70
CA ILE A 111 9.31 -1.50 7.71
C ILE A 111 9.74 -0.20 7.07
N CYS A 112 8.91 0.84 7.22
CA CYS A 112 9.24 2.21 6.84
C CYS A 112 9.29 3.11 8.06
N ASP A 113 9.98 4.26 7.94
CA ASP A 113 9.99 5.30 8.95
C ASP A 113 8.57 5.66 9.38
N PHE A 114 8.40 5.96 10.67
CA PHE A 114 7.17 6.59 11.14
C PHE A 114 7.19 8.08 10.79
N LEU A 115 6.22 8.53 10.01
CA LEU A 115 5.98 9.95 9.75
C LEU A 115 4.87 10.46 10.69
N PRO A 116 5.15 11.49 11.52
CA PRO A 116 4.14 12.08 12.36
C PRO A 116 3.11 12.84 11.51
N GLY A 117 1.85 12.77 11.91
CA GLY A 117 0.76 13.47 11.26
C GLY A 117 -0.56 13.19 11.95
N GLU A 118 -1.53 14.02 11.64
CA GLU A 118 -2.90 13.92 12.15
C GLU A 118 -3.87 13.91 10.96
N ALA A 119 -4.99 13.21 11.12
CA ALA A 119 -6.07 13.27 10.16
C ALA A 119 -6.67 14.67 10.13
N PRO A 120 -7.10 15.18 8.97
CA PRO A 120 -7.84 16.43 8.90
C PRO A 120 -9.12 16.36 9.74
N ASP A 121 -9.47 17.49 10.39
CA ASP A 121 -10.78 17.61 11.03
C ASP A 121 -11.84 17.91 9.95
N GLU A 122 -12.66 16.91 9.64
CA GLU A 122 -13.72 17.00 8.62
C GLU A 122 -14.81 18.03 8.96
N ASN A 123 -14.94 18.42 10.23
CA ASN A 123 -15.89 19.44 10.67
C ASN A 123 -15.33 20.88 10.56
N ASN A 124 -14.06 21.02 10.22
CA ASN A 124 -13.41 22.32 10.05
C ASN A 124 -13.21 22.62 8.56
N GLU A 125 -14.16 23.35 7.96
CA GLU A 125 -14.16 23.67 6.53
C GLU A 125 -12.90 24.43 6.08
N GLU A 126 -12.45 25.41 6.87
CA GLU A 126 -11.25 26.19 6.55
C GLU A 126 -10.00 25.29 6.51
N GLN A 127 -9.87 24.40 7.49
CA GLN A 127 -8.79 23.43 7.54
C GLN A 127 -8.86 22.46 6.35
N MET A 128 -10.05 21.98 6.00
CA MET A 128 -10.24 21.08 4.86
C MET A 128 -9.83 21.74 3.54
N VAL A 129 -10.26 22.96 3.27
CA VAL A 129 -9.85 23.72 2.07
C VAL A 129 -8.32 23.84 1.98
N LYS A 130 -7.67 24.16 3.09
CA LYS A 130 -6.20 24.24 3.16
C LYS A 130 -5.53 22.89 2.91
N GLN A 131 -6.04 21.81 3.48
CA GLN A 131 -5.51 20.46 3.30
C GLN A 131 -5.68 19.98 1.85
N PHE A 132 -6.83 20.23 1.22
CA PHE A 132 -7.03 19.89 -0.19
C PHE A 132 -6.10 20.67 -1.13
N ARG A 133 -5.76 21.93 -0.79
CA ARG A 133 -4.74 22.66 -1.53
C ARG A 133 -3.38 21.98 -1.45
N TYR A 134 -2.94 21.59 -0.24
CA TYR A 134 -1.67 20.86 -0.07
C TYR A 134 -1.69 19.50 -0.79
N LEU A 135 -2.82 18.80 -0.78
CA LEU A 135 -2.97 17.56 -1.53
C LEU A 135 -2.79 17.79 -3.03
N GLY A 136 -3.38 18.87 -3.57
CA GLY A 136 -3.19 19.26 -4.97
C GLY A 136 -1.74 19.58 -5.33
N GLU A 137 -1.04 20.32 -4.46
CA GLU A 137 0.39 20.62 -4.63
C GLU A 137 1.23 19.33 -4.59
N THR A 138 0.97 18.44 -3.62
CA THR A 138 1.64 17.13 -3.51
C THR A 138 1.43 16.30 -4.77
N THR A 139 0.18 16.22 -5.25
CA THR A 139 -0.16 15.49 -6.48
C THR A 139 0.57 16.06 -7.70
N ALA A 140 0.69 17.38 -7.81
CA ALA A 140 1.42 18.01 -8.89
C ALA A 140 2.93 17.68 -8.85
N TYR A 141 3.54 17.63 -7.67
CA TYR A 141 4.94 17.18 -7.53
C TYR A 141 5.12 15.73 -7.96
N LEU A 142 4.22 14.82 -7.57
CA LEU A 142 4.28 13.41 -7.97
C LEU A 142 4.14 13.25 -9.48
N HIS A 143 3.18 13.93 -10.13
CA HIS A 143 3.00 13.91 -11.57
C HIS A 143 4.26 14.41 -12.27
N ARG A 144 4.78 15.58 -11.88
CA ARG A 144 5.98 16.14 -12.47
C ARG A 144 7.19 15.23 -12.30
N GLN A 145 7.34 14.61 -11.14
CA GLN A 145 8.44 13.68 -10.88
C GLN A 145 8.36 12.47 -11.81
N THR A 146 7.18 11.88 -12.00
CA THR A 146 7.00 10.75 -12.91
C THR A 146 7.17 11.11 -14.39
N GLU A 147 6.81 12.33 -14.81
CA GLU A 147 7.02 12.80 -16.17
C GLU A 147 8.50 12.96 -16.52
N ILE A 148 9.32 13.46 -15.60
CA ILE A 148 10.75 13.72 -15.84
C ILE A 148 11.66 12.53 -15.52
N TRP A 149 11.16 11.54 -14.76
CA TRP A 149 11.94 10.38 -14.38
C TRP A 149 11.91 9.30 -15.47
N ASN A 150 13.03 9.09 -16.12
CA ASN A 150 13.20 8.09 -17.19
C ASN A 150 13.24 6.63 -16.71
N GLY A 151 12.87 6.36 -15.46
CA GLY A 151 12.74 5.04 -14.87
C GLY A 151 11.30 4.55 -14.71
N THR A 152 10.31 5.39 -15.05
CA THR A 152 8.88 5.11 -14.86
C THR A 152 8.43 3.88 -15.66
N ASP A 153 8.92 3.72 -16.89
CA ASP A 153 8.66 2.59 -17.78
C ASP A 153 9.31 1.28 -17.35
N LYS A 154 10.18 1.32 -16.33
CA LYS A 154 10.88 0.17 -15.76
C LYS A 154 10.29 -0.28 -14.41
N LEU A 155 9.19 0.33 -13.99
CA LEU A 155 8.48 -0.09 -12.80
C LEU A 155 7.56 -1.27 -13.15
N ASP A 156 7.68 -2.33 -12.38
CA ASP A 156 6.73 -3.42 -12.41
C ASP A 156 5.58 -3.08 -11.46
N ARG A 157 4.48 -2.62 -12.00
CA ARG A 157 3.26 -2.23 -11.27
C ARG A 157 2.04 -2.48 -12.13
N MET A 158 0.93 -2.82 -11.51
CA MET A 158 -0.34 -2.92 -12.20
C MET A 158 -0.69 -1.61 -12.90
N VAL A 159 -0.96 -1.70 -14.19
CA VAL A 159 -1.41 -0.55 -14.98
C VAL A 159 -2.94 -0.48 -14.87
N TRP A 160 -3.42 0.66 -14.40
CA TRP A 160 -4.86 0.91 -14.23
C TRP A 160 -5.48 1.32 -15.57
N THR A 161 -6.04 0.34 -16.24
CA THR A 161 -6.77 0.51 -17.51
C THR A 161 -8.23 0.10 -17.33
N TYR A 162 -9.06 0.35 -18.34
CA TYR A 162 -10.41 -0.19 -18.38
C TYR A 162 -10.41 -1.72 -18.15
N ASP A 163 -9.52 -2.43 -18.85
CA ASP A 163 -9.48 -3.89 -18.84
C ASP A 163 -9.05 -4.44 -17.46
N THR A 164 -8.04 -3.84 -16.84
CA THR A 164 -7.53 -4.29 -15.53
C THR A 164 -8.41 -3.90 -14.34
N ILE A 165 -9.31 -2.92 -14.50
CA ILE A 165 -10.20 -2.45 -13.42
C ILE A 165 -11.58 -3.09 -13.49
N ILE A 166 -12.22 -3.03 -14.64
CA ILE A 166 -13.62 -3.47 -14.83
C ILE A 166 -13.85 -4.30 -16.10
N GLY A 167 -12.81 -4.53 -16.90
CA GLY A 167 -12.86 -5.33 -18.13
C GLY A 167 -12.76 -6.83 -17.87
N GLU A 168 -12.36 -7.57 -18.89
CA GLU A 168 -12.28 -9.03 -18.86
C GLU A 168 -11.17 -9.53 -17.91
N HIS A 169 -10.07 -8.77 -17.79
CA HIS A 169 -8.94 -9.08 -16.93
C HIS A 169 -8.92 -8.27 -15.62
N ALA A 170 -10.12 -7.92 -15.12
CA ALA A 170 -10.26 -7.13 -13.90
C ALA A 170 -9.60 -7.82 -12.69
N ALA A 171 -8.67 -7.12 -12.02
CA ALA A 171 -7.87 -7.65 -10.91
C ALA A 171 -8.73 -8.04 -9.68
N TRP A 172 -9.92 -7.42 -9.54
CA TRP A 172 -10.87 -7.69 -8.45
C TRP A 172 -12.00 -8.64 -8.85
N GLY A 173 -11.93 -9.25 -10.03
CA GLY A 173 -12.92 -10.20 -10.55
C GLY A 173 -14.02 -9.55 -11.35
N ASP A 174 -14.92 -10.39 -11.88
CA ASP A 174 -16.06 -9.92 -12.67
C ASP A 174 -17.14 -9.31 -11.75
N TRP A 175 -17.41 -8.03 -11.93
CA TRP A 175 -18.48 -7.32 -11.19
C TRP A 175 -19.86 -7.94 -11.40
N ARG A 176 -20.09 -8.67 -12.52
CA ARG A 176 -21.36 -9.38 -12.79
C ARG A 176 -21.56 -10.58 -11.86
N ALA A 177 -20.46 -11.09 -11.27
CA ALA A 177 -20.51 -12.20 -10.32
C ALA A 177 -20.94 -11.77 -8.90
N PHE A 178 -21.28 -10.49 -8.69
CA PHE A 178 -21.78 -10.02 -7.39
C PHE A 178 -23.09 -10.74 -7.04
N PRO A 179 -23.20 -11.41 -5.88
CA PRO A 179 -24.32 -12.30 -5.55
C PRO A 179 -25.69 -11.62 -5.54
N GLU A 180 -25.74 -10.32 -5.26
CA GLU A 180 -26.98 -9.53 -5.20
C GLU A 180 -27.22 -8.72 -6.49
N MET A 181 -26.58 -9.09 -7.60
CA MET A 181 -26.76 -8.44 -8.89
C MET A 181 -28.20 -8.60 -9.39
N THR A 182 -28.85 -7.47 -9.66
CA THR A 182 -30.17 -7.45 -10.29
C THR A 182 -30.04 -7.17 -11.79
N SER A 183 -31.02 -7.57 -12.58
CA SER A 183 -31.06 -7.29 -14.04
C SER A 183 -30.98 -5.79 -14.34
N ASP A 184 -31.65 -4.96 -13.54
CA ASP A 184 -31.61 -3.51 -13.71
C ASP A 184 -30.23 -2.93 -13.41
N ALA A 185 -29.60 -3.39 -12.32
CA ALA A 185 -28.24 -2.98 -11.95
C ALA A 185 -27.24 -3.42 -13.03
N GLU A 186 -27.34 -4.66 -13.53
CA GLU A 186 -26.48 -5.17 -14.60
C GLU A 186 -26.62 -4.36 -15.89
N ASN A 187 -27.86 -3.99 -16.29
CA ASN A 187 -28.08 -3.16 -17.47
C ASN A 187 -27.45 -1.77 -17.32
N ILE A 188 -27.62 -1.11 -16.17
CA ILE A 188 -27.04 0.21 -15.90
C ILE A 188 -25.52 0.12 -15.91
N LEU A 189 -24.94 -0.83 -15.18
CA LEU A 189 -23.49 -1.00 -15.08
C LEU A 189 -22.86 -1.39 -16.43
N SER A 190 -23.55 -2.18 -17.24
CA SER A 190 -23.10 -2.52 -18.60
C SER A 190 -23.06 -1.29 -19.50
N GLU A 191 -24.06 -0.40 -19.44
CA GLU A 191 -24.06 0.85 -20.20
C GLU A 191 -22.94 1.81 -19.71
N VAL A 192 -22.77 1.96 -18.39
CA VAL A 192 -21.70 2.77 -17.80
C VAL A 192 -20.33 2.22 -18.22
N SER A 193 -20.13 0.91 -18.12
CA SER A 193 -18.90 0.23 -18.54
C SER A 193 -18.57 0.52 -20.02
N ARG A 194 -19.57 0.45 -20.90
CA ARG A 194 -19.44 0.77 -22.33
C ARG A 194 -19.05 2.24 -22.56
N ILE A 195 -19.60 3.16 -21.79
CA ILE A 195 -19.27 4.60 -21.88
C ILE A 195 -17.82 4.83 -21.44
N ILE A 196 -17.41 4.22 -20.30
CA ILE A 196 -16.04 4.34 -19.76
C ILE A 196 -15.05 3.78 -20.77
N LYS A 197 -15.28 2.58 -21.31
CA LYS A 197 -14.43 1.96 -22.32
C LYS A 197 -14.16 2.91 -23.48
N ARG A 198 -15.22 3.45 -24.08
CA ARG A 198 -15.12 4.38 -25.23
C ARG A 198 -14.40 5.70 -24.89
N ARG A 199 -14.33 6.09 -23.63
CA ARG A 199 -13.67 7.33 -23.19
C ARG A 199 -12.19 7.15 -22.88
N LEU A 200 -11.77 5.94 -22.53
CA LEU A 200 -10.40 5.61 -22.17
C LEU A 200 -9.59 4.98 -23.31
N GLU A 201 -10.24 4.46 -24.35
CA GLU A 201 -9.66 4.02 -25.62
C GLU A 201 -9.70 5.15 -26.67
#